data_708c47d649592cd77e9f9941ae8c6c2d
#
_entry.id   708c47d649592cd77e9f9941ae8c6c2d
#
_cell.length_a   1.000
_cell.length_b   1.000
_cell.length_c   1.000
_cell.angle_alpha   90.00
_cell.angle_beta   90.00
_cell.angle_gamma   90.00
#
_symmetry.space_group_name_H-M   'P 1'
#
loop_
_entity.id
_entity.type
_entity.pdbx_description
1 polymer ?
#
loop_
_entity_poly.entity_id
_entity_poly.type
_entity_poly.pdbx_seq_one_letter_code
_entity_poly.pdbx_strand_id
1 'polypeptide(L)'
;MHYFEGLSFFVTLGLVLIVAIILNVFQKSTYYLSLLFSLVMVYFVFIKTPDQLIALLGFVVLGYILMQMTSKLKDRKKTMPIMVLLAGLPLIVVKVLPVFHVNGFGFLGISYMTFKLVQIIIEMYDGLVEKPMSVLDYTHFLLFFPALSSGPIDRSRRFMD
;
A
#
# COMPACT_ATOMS: atom_id res chain seq x y z
N MET A 1 -4.33 21.64 0.91
CA MET A 1 -4.65 20.20 1.07
C MET A 1 -5.02 19.96 2.53
N HIS A 2 -6.31 20.03 2.87
CA HIS A 2 -6.79 19.93 4.27
C HIS A 2 -7.50 18.58 4.53
N TYR A 3 -6.96 17.48 4.00
CA TYR A 3 -7.62 16.17 4.12
C TYR A 3 -7.59 15.60 5.53
N PHE A 4 -6.64 16.05 6.38
CA PHE A 4 -6.41 15.53 7.73
C PHE A 4 -6.68 16.54 8.85
N GLU A 5 -7.20 17.74 8.52
CA GLU A 5 -7.35 18.83 9.49
C GLU A 5 -8.80 19.02 9.99
N GLY A 6 -9.75 18.20 9.50
CA GLY A 6 -11.15 18.29 9.88
C GLY A 6 -11.47 17.54 11.17
N LEU A 7 -12.29 18.14 12.06
CA LEU A 7 -12.83 17.48 13.26
C LEU A 7 -13.47 16.11 12.92
N SER A 8 -14.11 16.01 11.77
CA SER A 8 -14.72 14.77 11.26
C SER A 8 -13.71 13.62 11.05
N PHE A 9 -12.49 13.94 10.62
CA PHE A 9 -11.43 12.96 10.50
C PHE A 9 -11.05 12.36 11.86
N PHE A 10 -10.80 13.23 12.85
CA PHE A 10 -10.44 12.77 14.21
C PHE A 10 -11.57 12.02 14.90
N VAL A 11 -12.82 12.43 14.70
CA VAL A 11 -13.99 11.71 15.22
C VAL A 11 -14.09 10.32 14.61
N THR A 12 -13.94 10.20 13.28
CA THR A 12 -13.99 8.90 12.58
C THR A 12 -12.84 8.01 13.03
N LEU A 13 -11.63 8.56 13.13
CA LEU A 13 -10.47 7.82 13.64
C LEU A 13 -10.69 7.35 15.08
N GLY A 14 -11.22 8.22 15.94
CA GLY A 14 -11.53 7.88 17.34
C GLY A 14 -12.56 6.77 17.45
N LEU A 15 -13.65 6.82 16.67
CA LEU A 15 -14.66 5.76 16.62
C LEU A 15 -14.06 4.40 16.19
N VAL A 16 -13.23 4.41 15.15
CA VAL A 16 -12.59 3.16 14.69
C VAL A 16 -11.63 2.60 15.74
N LEU A 17 -10.87 3.46 16.41
CA LEU A 17 -10.00 3.02 17.50
C LEU A 17 -10.80 2.41 18.67
N ILE A 18 -11.93 3.02 19.06
CA ILE A 18 -12.81 2.48 20.10
C ILE A 18 -13.33 1.09 19.69
N VAL A 19 -13.82 0.95 18.45
CA VAL A 19 -14.31 -0.34 17.94
C VAL A 19 -13.18 -1.37 17.90
N ALA A 20 -11.98 -0.98 17.47
CA ALA A 20 -10.82 -1.87 17.45
C ALA A 20 -10.43 -2.35 18.86
N ILE A 21 -10.44 -1.45 19.85
CA ILE A 21 -10.19 -1.80 21.26
C ILE A 21 -11.25 -2.79 21.77
N ILE A 22 -12.54 -2.52 21.50
CA ILE A 22 -13.63 -3.41 21.89
C ILE A 22 -13.44 -4.81 21.28
N LEU A 23 -13.15 -4.90 19.99
CA LEU A 23 -12.94 -6.18 19.32
C LEU A 23 -11.72 -6.92 19.87
N ASN A 24 -10.64 -6.20 20.22
CA ASN A 24 -9.46 -6.79 20.83
C ASN A 24 -9.77 -7.36 22.23
N VAL A 25 -10.56 -6.65 23.04
CA VAL A 25 -11.02 -7.15 24.36
C VAL A 25 -11.83 -8.44 24.21
N PHE A 26 -12.64 -8.57 23.17
CA PHE A 26 -13.39 -9.79 22.86
C PHE A 26 -12.58 -10.84 22.07
N GLN A 27 -11.26 -10.67 21.94
CA GLN A 27 -10.35 -11.57 21.17
C GLN A 27 -10.84 -11.88 19.74
N LYS A 28 -11.56 -10.96 19.13
CA LYS A 28 -11.99 -11.06 17.73
C LYS A 28 -10.96 -10.43 16.82
N SER A 29 -10.75 -11.06 15.66
CA SER A 29 -9.83 -10.53 14.64
C SER A 29 -10.25 -9.13 14.20
N THR A 30 -9.34 -8.19 14.31
CA THR A 30 -9.51 -6.81 13.83
C THR A 30 -9.15 -6.64 12.34
N TYR A 31 -8.74 -7.74 11.69
CA TYR A 31 -8.29 -7.75 10.29
C TYR A 31 -9.31 -7.13 9.33
N TYR A 32 -10.52 -7.66 9.31
CA TYR A 32 -11.57 -7.17 8.41
C TYR A 32 -12.00 -5.73 8.72
N LEU A 33 -11.97 -5.34 10.00
CA LEU A 33 -12.28 -3.98 10.40
C LEU A 33 -11.23 -3.00 9.87
N SER A 34 -9.94 -3.32 10.02
CA SER A 34 -8.84 -2.47 9.57
C SER A 34 -8.77 -2.39 8.05
N LEU A 35 -9.07 -3.49 7.35
CA LEU A 35 -9.17 -3.51 5.89
C LEU A 35 -10.33 -2.63 5.40
N LEU A 36 -11.52 -2.80 5.97
CA LEU A 36 -12.69 -1.99 5.62
C LEU A 36 -12.43 -0.51 5.89
N PHE A 37 -11.87 -0.18 7.06
CA PHE A 37 -11.51 1.18 7.41
C PHE A 37 -10.52 1.78 6.42
N SER A 38 -9.48 1.04 6.04
CA SER A 38 -8.49 1.51 5.08
C SER A 38 -9.11 1.78 3.71
N LEU A 39 -10.00 0.89 3.23
CA LEU A 39 -10.70 1.08 1.96
C LEU A 39 -11.64 2.30 1.99
N VAL A 40 -12.38 2.47 3.08
CA VAL A 40 -13.28 3.63 3.27
C VAL A 40 -12.47 4.92 3.29
N MET A 41 -11.35 4.97 4.01
CA MET A 41 -10.49 6.14 4.07
C MET A 41 -9.85 6.46 2.71
N VAL A 42 -9.37 5.46 1.98
CA VAL A 42 -8.87 5.63 0.61
C VAL A 42 -9.96 6.21 -0.29
N TYR A 43 -11.19 5.69 -0.21
CA TYR A 43 -12.32 6.23 -0.95
C TYR A 43 -12.57 7.71 -0.63
N PHE A 44 -12.62 8.11 0.64
CA PHE A 44 -12.82 9.50 1.03
C PHE A 44 -11.69 10.43 0.58
N VAL A 45 -10.45 9.97 0.61
CA VAL A 45 -9.29 10.76 0.16
C VAL A 45 -9.36 11.01 -1.35
N PHE A 46 -9.75 10.00 -2.14
CA PHE A 46 -9.67 10.05 -3.60
C PHE A 46 -10.99 10.36 -4.30
N ILE A 47 -12.13 10.45 -3.58
CA ILE A 47 -13.45 10.71 -4.20
C ILE A 47 -13.48 11.99 -5.03
N LYS A 48 -12.71 13.01 -4.65
CA LYS A 48 -12.64 14.30 -5.37
C LYS A 48 -11.60 14.31 -6.50
N THR A 49 -10.80 13.27 -6.62
CA THR A 49 -9.69 13.16 -7.58
C THR A 49 -9.72 11.79 -8.26
N PRO A 50 -10.68 11.54 -9.15
CA PRO A 50 -10.84 10.22 -9.78
C PRO A 50 -9.61 9.76 -10.55
N ASP A 51 -8.87 10.69 -11.17
CA ASP A 51 -7.63 10.38 -11.89
C ASP A 51 -6.58 9.76 -10.95
N GLN A 52 -6.45 10.28 -9.72
CA GLN A 52 -5.55 9.73 -8.72
C GLN A 52 -6.02 8.36 -8.22
N LEU A 53 -7.33 8.15 -8.12
CA LEU A 53 -7.90 6.84 -7.76
C LEU A 53 -7.56 5.79 -8.84
N ILE A 54 -7.71 6.15 -10.12
CA ILE A 54 -7.35 5.26 -11.24
C ILE A 54 -5.85 4.94 -11.20
N ALA A 55 -5.01 5.93 -10.99
CA ALA A 55 -3.56 5.74 -10.86
C ALA A 55 -3.20 4.82 -9.67
N LEU A 56 -3.88 4.99 -8.53
CA LEU A 56 -3.73 4.13 -7.36
C LEU A 56 -4.12 2.69 -7.68
N LEU A 57 -5.28 2.47 -8.28
CA LEU A 57 -5.74 1.13 -8.65
C LEU A 57 -4.79 0.46 -9.64
N GLY A 58 -4.33 1.21 -10.64
CA GLY A 58 -3.32 0.73 -11.59
C GLY A 58 -2.03 0.32 -10.91
N PHE A 59 -1.57 1.11 -9.92
CA PHE A 59 -0.38 0.79 -9.13
C PHE A 59 -0.57 -0.48 -8.28
N VAL A 60 -1.72 -0.65 -7.64
CA VAL A 60 -2.05 -1.85 -6.85
C VAL A 60 -2.03 -3.10 -7.73
N VAL A 61 -2.66 -3.05 -8.90
CA VAL A 61 -2.68 -4.17 -9.85
C VAL A 61 -1.28 -4.48 -10.38
N LEU A 62 -0.52 -3.46 -10.80
CA LEU A 62 0.86 -3.61 -11.26
C LEU A 62 1.72 -4.28 -10.19
N GLY A 63 1.66 -3.80 -8.96
CA GLY A 63 2.45 -4.33 -7.86
C GLY A 63 2.07 -5.78 -7.53
N TYR A 64 0.78 -6.12 -7.57
CA TYR A 64 0.34 -7.51 -7.38
C TYR A 64 0.90 -8.43 -8.47
N ILE A 65 0.87 -7.99 -9.74
CA ILE A 65 1.44 -8.75 -10.86
C ILE A 65 2.94 -8.95 -10.65
N LEU A 66 3.69 -7.90 -10.30
CA LEU A 66 5.13 -7.98 -10.04
C LEU A 66 5.45 -8.95 -8.90
N MET A 67 4.68 -8.91 -7.80
CA MET A 67 4.81 -9.85 -6.68
C MET A 67 4.59 -11.29 -7.15
N GLN A 68 3.54 -11.56 -7.93
CA GLN A 68 3.26 -12.89 -8.47
C GLN A 68 4.35 -13.35 -9.45
N MET A 69 4.87 -12.47 -10.27
CA MET A 69 5.99 -12.78 -11.18
C MET A 69 7.24 -13.15 -10.38
N THR A 70 7.58 -12.36 -9.35
CA THR A 70 8.74 -12.60 -8.49
C THR A 70 8.69 -14.00 -7.85
N SER A 71 7.51 -14.47 -7.45
CA SER A 71 7.35 -15.80 -6.86
C SER A 71 7.66 -16.96 -7.83
N LYS A 72 7.45 -16.74 -9.13
CA LYS A 72 7.61 -17.76 -10.18
C LYS A 72 9.00 -17.79 -10.79
N LEU A 73 9.85 -16.80 -10.53
CA LEU A 73 11.17 -16.68 -11.14
C LEU A 73 12.16 -17.67 -10.51
N LYS A 74 12.81 -18.47 -11.35
CA LYS A 74 13.81 -19.47 -10.95
C LYS A 74 15.17 -18.81 -10.59
N ASP A 75 15.62 -17.84 -11.39
CA ASP A 75 16.90 -17.13 -11.21
C ASP A 75 16.71 -15.80 -10.42
N ARG A 76 16.39 -15.94 -9.15
CA ARG A 76 16.07 -14.77 -8.29
C ARG A 76 17.19 -13.73 -8.26
N LYS A 77 18.48 -14.15 -8.23
CA LYS A 77 19.62 -13.21 -8.15
C LYS A 77 19.74 -12.25 -9.33
N LYS A 78 19.49 -12.74 -10.55
CA LYS A 78 19.61 -11.90 -11.77
C LYS A 78 18.37 -11.04 -12.00
N THR A 79 17.21 -11.50 -11.57
CA THR A 79 15.91 -10.86 -11.86
C THR A 79 15.50 -9.85 -10.80
N MET A 80 16.02 -9.95 -9.57
CA MET A 80 15.69 -9.04 -8.47
C MET A 80 15.89 -7.55 -8.81
N PRO A 81 17.05 -7.10 -9.32
CA PRO A 81 17.22 -5.68 -9.61
C PRO A 81 16.23 -5.18 -10.68
N ILE A 82 15.85 -6.03 -11.63
CA ILE A 82 14.85 -5.69 -12.65
C ILE A 82 13.46 -5.53 -12.01
N MET A 83 13.07 -6.44 -11.10
CA MET A 83 11.78 -6.36 -10.41
C MET A 83 11.69 -5.14 -9.50
N VAL A 84 12.78 -4.81 -8.79
CA VAL A 84 12.87 -3.60 -7.96
C VAL A 84 12.78 -2.34 -8.83
N LEU A 85 13.47 -2.31 -9.99
CA LEU A 85 13.40 -1.21 -10.93
C LEU A 85 11.97 -1.02 -11.47
N LEU A 86 11.32 -2.11 -11.88
CA LEU A 86 9.93 -2.08 -12.37
C LEU A 86 8.96 -1.60 -11.30
N ALA A 87 9.14 -2.02 -10.04
CA ALA A 87 8.34 -1.56 -8.91
C ALA A 87 8.54 -0.06 -8.62
N GLY A 88 9.77 0.44 -8.79
CA GLY A 88 10.11 1.85 -8.61
C GLY A 88 9.74 2.76 -9.79
N LEU A 89 9.53 2.18 -10.98
CA LEU A 89 9.31 2.93 -12.21
C LEU A 89 8.12 3.91 -12.12
N PRO A 90 6.94 3.55 -11.57
CA PRO A 90 5.82 4.50 -11.41
C PRO A 90 6.21 5.72 -10.58
N LEU A 91 6.98 5.52 -9.50
CA LEU A 91 7.46 6.63 -8.67
C LEU A 91 8.43 7.53 -9.44
N ILE A 92 9.37 6.93 -10.19
CA ILE A 92 10.35 7.68 -11.00
C ILE A 92 9.59 8.52 -12.04
N VAL A 93 8.65 7.92 -12.76
CA VAL A 93 7.83 8.59 -13.75
C VAL A 93 7.10 9.80 -13.15
N VAL A 94 6.40 9.60 -12.02
CA VAL A 94 5.66 10.66 -11.33
C VAL A 94 6.57 11.80 -10.85
N LYS A 95 7.80 11.50 -10.45
CA LYS A 95 8.76 12.50 -9.95
C LYS A 95 9.51 13.23 -11.07
N VAL A 96 9.71 12.57 -12.20
CA VAL A 96 10.49 13.13 -13.33
C VAL A 96 9.60 13.89 -14.32
N LEU A 97 8.37 13.42 -14.59
CA LEU A 97 7.47 14.08 -15.55
C LEU A 97 7.23 15.58 -15.28
N PRO A 98 7.05 16.04 -14.02
CA PRO A 98 6.87 17.48 -13.76
C PRO A 98 8.06 18.34 -14.16
N VAL A 99 9.28 17.79 -14.19
CA VAL A 99 10.50 18.49 -14.65
C VAL A 99 10.37 18.87 -16.14
N PHE A 100 9.63 18.07 -16.91
CA PHE A 100 9.36 18.31 -18.31
C PHE A 100 8.03 19.02 -18.58
N HIS A 101 7.45 19.68 -17.54
CA HIS A 101 6.14 20.36 -17.60
C HIS A 101 4.97 19.43 -18.01
N VAL A 102 5.11 18.13 -17.82
CA VAL A 102 4.05 17.16 -18.05
C VAL A 102 3.36 16.87 -16.73
N ASN A 103 2.04 17.09 -16.66
CA ASN A 103 1.25 16.74 -15.48
C ASN A 103 1.27 15.22 -15.27
N GLY A 104 1.92 14.77 -14.22
CA GLY A 104 2.04 13.35 -13.92
C GLY A 104 0.79 12.80 -13.22
N PHE A 105 0.47 11.54 -13.50
CA PHE A 105 -0.60 10.78 -12.81
C PHE A 105 -0.14 10.30 -11.42
N GLY A 106 0.28 11.24 -10.56
CA GLY A 106 0.66 10.91 -9.20
C GLY A 106 -0.55 10.83 -8.27
N PHE A 107 -0.43 10.05 -7.20
CA PHE A 107 -1.41 9.98 -6.14
C PHE A 107 -0.76 10.11 -4.76
N LEU A 108 -1.56 10.48 -3.76
CA LEU A 108 -1.09 10.60 -2.38
C LEU A 108 -0.58 9.23 -1.87
N GLY A 109 0.63 9.21 -1.32
CA GLY A 109 1.22 7.99 -0.75
C GLY A 109 1.99 7.12 -1.74
N ILE A 110 2.14 7.50 -3.03
CA ILE A 110 2.84 6.69 -4.04
C ILE A 110 4.27 6.32 -3.60
N SER A 111 5.01 7.24 -2.99
CA SER A 111 6.37 6.96 -2.50
C SER A 111 6.37 5.86 -1.45
N TYR A 112 5.48 5.99 -0.46
CA TYR A 112 5.37 5.03 0.62
C TYR A 112 4.95 3.63 0.12
N MET A 113 3.94 3.59 -0.75
CA MET A 113 3.49 2.33 -1.35
C MET A 113 4.55 1.68 -2.23
N THR A 114 5.35 2.48 -2.96
CA THR A 114 6.48 1.97 -3.73
C THR A 114 7.51 1.31 -2.82
N PHE A 115 7.86 1.92 -1.68
CA PHE A 115 8.79 1.30 -0.74
C PHE A 115 8.24 0.00 -0.15
N LYS A 116 6.95 -0.07 0.18
CA LYS A 116 6.31 -1.32 0.63
C LYS A 116 6.36 -2.41 -0.45
N LEU A 117 6.08 -2.06 -1.70
CA LEU A 117 6.15 -3.02 -2.80
C LEU A 117 7.58 -3.54 -3.01
N VAL A 118 8.57 -2.64 -3.02
CA VAL A 118 9.99 -3.00 -3.12
C VAL A 118 10.40 -3.91 -1.95
N GLN A 119 9.94 -3.60 -0.74
CA GLN A 119 10.19 -4.42 0.44
C GLN A 119 9.66 -5.84 0.27
N ILE A 120 8.40 -6.02 -0.18
CA ILE A 120 7.84 -7.36 -0.45
C ILE A 120 8.73 -8.12 -1.44
N ILE A 121 9.14 -7.48 -2.54
CA ILE A 121 9.99 -8.10 -3.57
C ILE A 121 11.34 -8.55 -2.96
N ILE A 122 11.95 -7.73 -2.13
CA ILE A 122 13.22 -8.05 -1.45
C ILE A 122 13.01 -9.19 -0.45
N GLU A 123 11.96 -9.14 0.37
CA GLU A 123 11.67 -10.20 1.35
C GLU A 123 11.37 -11.56 0.68
N MET A 124 10.72 -11.55 -0.50
CA MET A 124 10.54 -12.75 -1.31
C MET A 124 11.86 -13.25 -1.91
N TYR A 125 12.74 -12.34 -2.33
CA TYR A 125 14.06 -12.67 -2.83
C TYR A 125 14.93 -13.31 -1.74
N ASP A 126 14.93 -12.75 -0.53
CA ASP A 126 15.68 -13.25 0.61
C ASP A 126 15.10 -14.58 1.17
N GLY A 127 13.96 -15.03 0.65
CA GLY A 127 13.28 -16.25 1.10
C GLY A 127 12.55 -16.08 2.43
N LEU A 128 12.40 -14.86 2.92
CA LEU A 128 11.64 -14.54 4.14
C LEU A 128 10.13 -14.72 3.93
N VAL A 129 9.67 -14.53 2.69
CA VAL A 129 8.29 -14.76 2.25
C VAL A 129 8.33 -15.85 1.19
N GLU A 130 7.92 -17.05 1.55
CA GLU A 130 7.97 -18.22 0.64
C GLU A 130 6.86 -18.19 -0.41
N LYS A 131 5.67 -17.72 -0.01
CA LYS A 131 4.48 -17.69 -0.88
C LYS A 131 4.01 -16.26 -1.08
N PRO A 132 3.54 -15.92 -2.30
CA PRO A 132 2.96 -14.61 -2.54
C PRO A 132 1.70 -14.43 -1.68
N MET A 133 1.49 -13.22 -1.20
CA MET A 133 0.30 -12.85 -0.44
C MET A 133 -0.98 -13.07 -1.25
N SER A 134 -2.09 -13.34 -0.57
CA SER A 134 -3.40 -13.27 -1.19
C SER A 134 -3.70 -11.84 -1.68
N VAL A 135 -4.67 -11.70 -2.59
CA VAL A 135 -5.09 -10.36 -3.06
C VAL A 135 -5.53 -9.47 -1.89
N LEU A 136 -6.26 -10.05 -0.93
CA LEU A 136 -6.78 -9.32 0.24
C LEU A 136 -5.64 -8.88 1.17
N ASP A 137 -4.71 -9.78 1.50
CA ASP A 137 -3.58 -9.46 2.38
C ASP A 137 -2.66 -8.43 1.74
N TYR A 138 -2.36 -8.56 0.45
CA TYR A 138 -1.57 -7.60 -0.30
C TYR A 138 -2.24 -6.22 -0.31
N THR A 139 -3.54 -6.17 -0.63
CA THR A 139 -4.30 -4.91 -0.67
C THR A 139 -4.36 -4.27 0.71
N HIS A 140 -4.63 -5.07 1.76
CA HIS A 140 -4.63 -4.60 3.14
C HIS A 140 -3.26 -4.07 3.55
N PHE A 141 -2.19 -4.81 3.30
CA PHE A 141 -0.82 -4.38 3.61
C PHE A 141 -0.46 -3.08 2.88
N LEU A 142 -0.76 -2.98 1.57
CA LEU A 142 -0.38 -1.82 0.77
C LEU A 142 -1.18 -0.58 1.14
N LEU A 143 -2.52 -0.72 1.30
CA LEU A 143 -3.45 0.37 1.54
C LEU A 143 -3.71 0.65 3.03
N PHE A 144 -2.98 0.00 3.94
CA PHE A 144 -3.16 0.20 5.37
C PHE A 144 -3.07 1.68 5.73
N PHE A 145 -4.24 2.29 5.97
CA PHE A 145 -4.40 3.74 6.03
C PHE A 145 -3.57 4.41 7.14
N PRO A 146 -3.47 3.87 8.37
CA PRO A 146 -2.66 4.50 9.42
C PRO A 146 -1.19 4.70 9.03
N ALA A 147 -0.68 3.88 8.10
CA ALA A 147 0.69 3.95 7.62
C ALA A 147 0.83 4.68 6.28
N LEU A 148 -0.29 5.08 5.62
CA LEU A 148 -0.28 5.63 4.27
C LEU A 148 0.43 7.00 4.19
N SER A 149 0.34 7.81 5.23
CA SER A 149 0.87 9.19 5.24
C SER A 149 2.28 9.30 5.80
N SER A 150 2.64 8.54 6.83
CA SER A 150 3.93 8.66 7.53
C SER A 150 4.16 7.58 8.58
N GLY A 151 3.51 6.42 8.44
CA GLY A 151 3.70 5.32 9.40
C GLY A 151 5.07 4.65 9.26
N PRO A 152 5.54 3.92 10.30
CA PRO A 152 6.72 3.08 10.18
C PRO A 152 6.48 2.05 9.06
N ILE A 153 7.50 1.79 8.26
CA ILE A 153 7.47 0.72 7.27
C ILE A 153 7.49 -0.59 8.05
N ASP A 154 6.32 -1.16 8.26
CA ASP A 154 6.22 -2.46 8.91
C ASP A 154 6.60 -3.58 7.93
N ARG A 155 7.25 -4.63 8.45
CA ARG A 155 7.65 -5.75 7.60
C ARG A 155 6.43 -6.55 7.18
N SER A 156 6.38 -6.95 5.90
CA SER A 156 5.27 -7.72 5.35
C SER A 156 5.00 -9.00 6.15
N ARG A 157 6.05 -9.61 6.69
CA ARG A 157 5.99 -10.80 7.55
C ARG A 157 5.22 -10.55 8.84
N ARG A 158 5.44 -9.43 9.54
CA ARG A 158 4.70 -9.10 10.77
C ARG A 158 3.24 -8.82 10.54
N PHE A 159 2.91 -8.38 9.33
CA PHE A 159 1.55 -8.07 8.97
C PHE A 159 0.72 -9.33 8.66
N MET A 160 1.39 -10.43 8.32
CA MET A 160 0.76 -11.72 8.03
C MET A 160 0.64 -12.64 9.25
N ASP A 161 1.43 -12.43 10.31
CA ASP A 161 1.36 -13.13 11.58
C ASP A 161 0.23 -12.54 12.46
#